data_34d9bc624c0f0f532281fbad64cf0f21
#
_entry.id   34d9bc624c0f0f532281fbad64cf0f21
#
_cell.length_a   1.000
_cell.length_b   1.000
_cell.length_c   1.000
_cell.angle_alpha   90.00
_cell.angle_beta   90.00
_cell.angle_gamma   90.00
#
_symmetry.space_group_name_H-M   'P 1'
#
loop_
_entity.id
_entity.type
_entity.pdbx_description
1 polymer ?
#
loop_
_entity_poly.entity_id
_entity_poly.type
_entity_poly.pdbx_seq_one_letter_code
_entity_poly.pdbx_strand_id
1 'polypeptide(L)'
;MVELLKINPAEASGVELPRNVEAEAALLGAIMIDNRIAEDVQLKLKAEHFFEPLHGRIYDAIMRLLDRDMVANPVTLKPMLDQDPALKELGGAAYLAQLTGSGAALIGARDFASQIYDLALLRQLVSVGRELVENALDTSEDVNPREQIEAAEVALYKVSEGEGESGSVKSFLTASTMAVQVAERALNSGGHVSGITTGINSLNAKIGGLHNSDLMILAGRPGMGKTSLATNIAYNAASRWVRDNADGIPPEKNMGAKTAFFSLEMSADQLATRVLAEQSGISGEALRMGKISRADFQNLSRAARELQELPLFIDDTPGLTIAALRTRARRLKRRHDIGFIVVDYLQLLQGTGKGDGNRVNEISEISRGLKTLAKELHVPVLALSQLSRAVEQREDKRPQLSDLRESGSIEQDADMVWFVFREDYYEAAKEPKVEDEAAYAAWRENMDRIYGKAEVIVAKQRHGSTGRIRMKFDAKITRFSDLAEDGYEDMSYE
;
A
#
# COMPACT_ATOMS: atom_id res chain seq x y z
N MET A 1 30.67 -20.02 -15.98
CA MET A 1 31.81 -19.29 -15.39
C MET A 1 31.51 -17.82 -15.62
N VAL A 2 30.95 -17.14 -14.62
CA VAL A 2 30.63 -15.70 -14.67
C VAL A 2 31.91 -14.99 -14.29
N GLU A 3 32.49 -14.27 -15.23
CA GLU A 3 33.65 -13.42 -15.02
C GLU A 3 33.21 -12.26 -14.11
N LEU A 4 33.58 -12.33 -12.84
CA LEU A 4 33.43 -11.23 -11.90
C LEU A 4 34.27 -10.05 -12.42
N LEU A 5 33.62 -9.03 -12.95
CA LEU A 5 34.23 -7.75 -13.25
C LEU A 5 35.00 -7.27 -12.01
N LYS A 6 36.33 -7.26 -12.09
CA LYS A 6 37.19 -6.63 -11.10
C LYS A 6 36.98 -5.12 -11.21
N ILE A 7 36.04 -4.59 -10.47
CA ILE A 7 35.89 -3.14 -10.28
C ILE A 7 37.01 -2.74 -9.33
N ASN A 8 38.02 -2.09 -9.86
CA ASN A 8 39.10 -1.51 -9.07
C ASN A 8 38.61 -0.15 -8.52
N PRO A 9 38.34 -0.01 -7.21
CA PRO A 9 37.76 1.23 -6.65
C PRO A 9 38.65 2.47 -6.85
N ALA A 10 39.97 2.27 -7.13
CA ALA A 10 40.89 3.35 -7.37
C ALA A 10 40.78 4.00 -8.77
N GLU A 11 40.13 3.34 -9.74
CA GLU A 11 39.94 3.89 -11.09
C GLU A 11 38.64 4.71 -11.25
N ALA A 12 37.74 4.69 -10.28
CA ALA A 12 36.49 5.47 -10.32
C ALA A 12 36.68 6.97 -9.98
N SER A 13 37.87 7.40 -9.56
CA SER A 13 38.15 8.78 -9.16
C SER A 13 38.37 9.77 -10.32
N GLY A 14 38.32 9.32 -11.58
CA GLY A 14 38.47 10.15 -12.76
C GLY A 14 37.25 10.32 -13.66
N VAL A 15 36.11 9.75 -13.30
CA VAL A 15 34.91 9.85 -14.12
C VAL A 15 34.19 11.18 -13.83
N GLU A 16 34.13 12.05 -14.83
CA GLU A 16 33.35 13.29 -14.75
C GLU A 16 31.89 12.98 -14.51
N LEU A 17 31.26 13.68 -13.54
CA LEU A 17 29.83 13.56 -13.28
C LEU A 17 29.03 14.06 -14.47
N PRO A 18 27.87 13.42 -14.79
CA PRO A 18 27.00 13.87 -15.86
C PRO A 18 26.55 15.32 -15.66
N ARG A 19 26.87 16.21 -16.61
CA ARG A 19 26.58 17.64 -16.55
C ARG A 19 26.36 18.24 -17.93
N ASN A 20 25.58 19.33 -17.99
CA ASN A 20 25.48 20.22 -19.14
C ASN A 20 25.27 21.66 -18.64
N VAL A 21 26.39 22.33 -18.32
CA VAL A 21 26.39 23.69 -17.77
C VAL A 21 25.83 24.71 -18.79
N GLU A 22 25.99 24.44 -20.09
CA GLU A 22 25.45 25.28 -21.15
C GLU A 22 23.92 25.25 -21.18
N ALA A 23 23.32 24.06 -21.01
CA ALA A 23 21.87 23.93 -20.93
C ALA A 23 21.31 24.62 -19.66
N GLU A 24 22.04 24.55 -18.53
CA GLU A 24 21.69 25.27 -17.32
C GLU A 24 21.68 26.79 -17.52
N ALA A 25 22.75 27.32 -18.09
CA ALA A 25 22.88 28.74 -18.40
C ALA A 25 21.78 29.21 -19.37
N ALA A 26 21.50 28.41 -20.42
CA ALA A 26 20.47 28.71 -21.40
C ALA A 26 19.06 28.74 -20.78
N LEU A 27 18.74 27.78 -19.91
CA LEU A 27 17.46 27.73 -19.20
C LEU A 27 17.27 28.95 -18.29
N LEU A 28 18.27 29.29 -17.47
CA LEU A 28 18.22 30.46 -16.59
C LEU A 28 18.02 31.76 -17.40
N GLY A 29 18.72 31.89 -18.52
CA GLY A 29 18.55 33.02 -19.44
C GLY A 29 17.14 33.08 -20.00
N ALA A 30 16.58 31.96 -20.45
CA ALA A 30 15.22 31.87 -20.96
C ALA A 30 14.17 32.30 -19.93
N ILE A 31 14.29 31.82 -18.67
CA ILE A 31 13.37 32.19 -17.58
C ILE A 31 13.46 33.69 -17.28
N MET A 32 14.66 34.30 -17.26
CA MET A 32 14.84 35.73 -17.01
C MET A 32 14.29 36.63 -18.17
N ILE A 33 14.15 36.08 -19.38
CA ILE A 33 13.55 36.77 -20.52
C ILE A 33 12.02 36.65 -20.49
N ASP A 34 11.51 35.44 -20.25
CA ASP A 34 10.08 35.16 -20.13
C ASP A 34 9.80 34.34 -18.87
N ASN A 35 9.36 35.02 -17.82
CA ASN A 35 9.12 34.41 -16.52
C ASN A 35 8.02 33.34 -16.50
N ARG A 36 7.15 33.28 -17.51
CA ARG A 36 6.10 32.26 -17.65
C ARG A 36 6.68 30.85 -17.80
N ILE A 37 7.90 30.76 -18.37
CA ILE A 37 8.62 29.48 -18.50
C ILE A 37 8.84 28.83 -17.12
N ALA A 38 9.02 29.63 -16.07
CA ALA A 38 9.23 29.13 -14.72
C ALA A 38 8.02 28.29 -14.21
N GLU A 39 6.79 28.66 -14.59
CA GLU A 39 5.58 27.93 -14.18
C GLU A 39 5.58 26.48 -14.70
N ASP A 40 6.06 26.27 -15.92
CA ASP A 40 6.17 24.94 -16.51
C ASP A 40 7.33 24.11 -15.92
N VAL A 41 8.45 24.80 -15.64
CA VAL A 41 9.72 24.17 -15.25
C VAL A 41 9.75 23.82 -13.77
N GLN A 42 9.15 24.64 -12.89
CA GLN A 42 9.13 24.43 -11.43
C GLN A 42 8.44 23.12 -11.00
N LEU A 43 7.57 22.56 -11.84
CA LEU A 43 6.94 21.27 -11.56
C LEU A 43 7.93 20.11 -11.59
N LYS A 44 9.05 20.26 -12.30
CA LYS A 44 10.03 19.19 -12.52
C LYS A 44 11.41 19.52 -11.93
N LEU A 45 11.84 20.79 -11.98
CA LEU A 45 13.15 21.23 -11.58
C LEU A 45 13.18 21.92 -10.22
N LYS A 46 14.23 21.61 -9.45
CA LYS A 46 14.60 22.26 -8.20
C LYS A 46 16.03 22.81 -8.31
N ALA A 47 16.43 23.71 -7.42
CA ALA A 47 17.78 24.26 -7.37
C ALA A 47 18.88 23.20 -7.23
N GLU A 48 18.62 22.10 -6.53
CA GLU A 48 19.53 20.96 -6.33
C GLU A 48 19.77 20.12 -7.60
N HIS A 49 18.95 20.27 -8.63
CA HIS A 49 19.13 19.58 -9.91
C HIS A 49 20.19 20.22 -10.80
N PHE A 50 20.64 21.44 -10.48
CA PHE A 50 21.71 22.08 -11.20
C PHE A 50 23.07 21.52 -10.76
N PHE A 51 23.95 21.27 -11.74
CA PHE A 51 25.31 20.83 -11.46
C PHE A 51 26.17 21.99 -10.95
N GLU A 52 26.03 23.17 -11.57
CA GLU A 52 26.76 24.38 -11.17
C GLU A 52 26.06 25.01 -9.94
N PRO A 53 26.71 25.04 -8.76
CA PRO A 53 26.07 25.55 -7.55
C PRO A 53 25.56 27.00 -7.67
N LEU A 54 26.24 27.82 -8.45
CA LEU A 54 25.78 29.20 -8.73
C LEU A 54 24.47 29.20 -9.50
N HIS A 55 24.33 28.33 -10.50
CA HIS A 55 23.10 28.22 -11.29
C HIS A 55 21.92 27.78 -10.41
N GLY A 56 22.12 26.85 -9.49
CA GLY A 56 21.12 26.45 -8.50
C GLY A 56 20.65 27.63 -7.64
N ARG A 57 21.60 28.47 -7.15
CA ARG A 57 21.26 29.66 -6.36
C ARG A 57 20.58 30.77 -7.18
N ILE A 58 20.96 30.93 -8.43
CA ILE A 58 20.27 31.86 -9.36
C ILE A 58 18.83 31.38 -9.57
N TYR A 59 18.64 30.08 -9.83
CA TYR A 59 17.30 29.50 -9.97
C TYR A 59 16.43 29.71 -8.73
N ASP A 60 16.95 29.42 -7.53
CA ASP A 60 16.26 29.63 -6.27
C ASP A 60 15.88 31.12 -6.06
N ALA A 61 16.80 32.04 -6.41
CA ALA A 61 16.52 33.48 -6.33
C ALA A 61 15.42 33.92 -7.35
N ILE A 62 15.41 33.34 -8.55
CA ILE A 62 14.35 33.56 -9.54
C ILE A 62 13.00 33.10 -8.93
N MET A 63 12.91 31.89 -8.42
CA MET A 63 11.68 31.32 -7.86
C MET A 63 11.16 32.16 -6.68
N ARG A 64 12.04 32.60 -5.77
CA ARG A 64 11.66 33.49 -4.66
C ARG A 64 11.11 34.86 -5.09
N LEU A 65 11.53 35.40 -6.23
CA LEU A 65 10.96 36.63 -6.76
C LEU A 65 9.58 36.36 -7.33
N LEU A 66 9.43 35.29 -8.10
CA LEU A 66 8.16 34.90 -8.71
C LEU A 66 7.09 34.57 -7.66
N ASP A 67 7.48 33.89 -6.56
CA ASP A 67 6.57 33.59 -5.43
C ASP A 67 6.05 34.86 -4.73
N ARG A 68 6.69 36.03 -4.96
CA ARG A 68 6.28 37.36 -4.46
C ARG A 68 5.60 38.20 -5.52
N ASP A 69 5.18 37.59 -6.63
CA ASP A 69 4.62 38.27 -7.83
C ASP A 69 5.55 39.36 -8.40
N MET A 70 6.88 39.18 -8.23
CA MET A 70 7.89 40.12 -8.75
C MET A 70 8.52 39.56 -10.03
N VAL A 71 8.83 40.44 -10.97
CA VAL A 71 9.54 40.03 -12.19
C VAL A 71 10.99 39.64 -11.89
N ALA A 72 11.40 38.44 -12.30
CA ALA A 72 12.76 37.97 -12.19
C ALA A 72 13.55 38.32 -13.46
N ASN A 73 14.50 39.23 -13.33
CA ASN A 73 15.43 39.62 -14.40
C ASN A 73 16.80 39.99 -13.80
N PRO A 74 17.85 40.23 -14.62
CA PRO A 74 19.19 40.56 -14.11
C PRO A 74 19.24 41.71 -13.11
N VAL A 75 18.34 42.71 -13.27
CA VAL A 75 18.30 43.91 -12.40
C VAL A 75 17.70 43.56 -11.03
N THR A 76 16.59 42.80 -11.00
CA THR A 76 15.90 42.44 -9.79
C THR A 76 16.64 41.33 -9.00
N LEU A 77 17.41 40.46 -9.66
CA LEU A 77 18.25 39.42 -9.06
C LEU A 77 19.54 39.96 -8.45
N LYS A 78 20.10 41.04 -9.01
CA LYS A 78 21.36 41.61 -8.56
C LYS A 78 21.43 41.84 -7.03
N PRO A 79 20.47 42.51 -6.39
CA PRO A 79 20.53 42.75 -4.93
C PRO A 79 20.54 41.47 -4.10
N MET A 80 19.93 40.39 -4.58
CA MET A 80 19.85 39.11 -3.86
C MET A 80 21.14 38.30 -3.95
N LEU A 81 21.89 38.47 -5.03
CA LEU A 81 23.10 37.71 -5.36
C LEU A 81 24.39 38.52 -5.27
N ASP A 82 24.31 39.82 -4.93
CA ASP A 82 25.48 40.76 -4.90
C ASP A 82 26.59 40.34 -3.95
N GLN A 83 26.23 39.55 -2.90
CA GLN A 83 27.21 39.04 -1.92
C GLN A 83 27.74 37.64 -2.30
N ASP A 84 27.23 37.00 -3.37
CA ASP A 84 27.66 35.67 -3.76
C ASP A 84 29.11 35.70 -4.29
N PRO A 85 30.04 34.94 -3.68
CA PRO A 85 31.45 34.94 -4.09
C PRO A 85 31.65 34.46 -5.53
N ALA A 86 30.94 33.37 -5.92
CA ALA A 86 31.08 32.77 -7.24
C ALA A 86 30.55 33.71 -8.34
N LEU A 87 29.46 34.45 -8.06
CA LEU A 87 28.94 35.43 -8.99
C LEU A 87 29.91 36.59 -9.17
N LYS A 88 30.61 37.05 -8.09
CA LYS A 88 31.61 38.09 -8.17
C LYS A 88 32.81 37.69 -9.03
N GLU A 89 33.28 36.44 -8.92
CA GLU A 89 34.38 35.90 -9.72
C GLU A 89 34.05 35.84 -11.21
N LEU A 90 32.78 35.60 -11.57
CA LEU A 90 32.30 35.57 -12.96
C LEU A 90 31.91 36.95 -13.52
N GLY A 91 32.17 38.04 -12.80
CA GLY A 91 31.93 39.42 -13.27
C GLY A 91 30.61 40.01 -12.75
N GLY A 92 29.98 39.41 -11.73
CA GLY A 92 28.81 39.97 -11.06
C GLY A 92 27.59 40.10 -11.95
N ALA A 93 26.97 41.30 -11.98
CA ALA A 93 25.79 41.56 -12.79
C ALA A 93 25.99 41.38 -14.33
N ALA A 94 27.22 41.43 -14.80
CA ALA A 94 27.50 41.18 -16.20
C ALA A 94 27.25 39.73 -16.60
N TYR A 95 27.55 38.79 -15.71
CA TYR A 95 27.22 37.39 -15.91
C TYR A 95 25.70 37.12 -16.03
N LEU A 96 24.88 37.74 -15.16
CA LEU A 96 23.42 37.64 -15.25
C LEU A 96 22.89 38.22 -16.57
N ALA A 97 23.49 39.31 -17.03
CA ALA A 97 23.13 39.90 -18.34
C ALA A 97 23.58 39.00 -19.51
N GLN A 98 24.74 38.35 -19.40
CA GLN A 98 25.23 37.41 -20.40
C GLN A 98 24.30 36.20 -20.59
N LEU A 99 23.77 35.64 -19.47
CA LEU A 99 22.80 34.54 -19.51
C LEU A 99 21.58 34.87 -20.36
N THR A 100 21.11 36.13 -20.36
CA THR A 100 19.96 36.58 -21.18
C THR A 100 20.31 36.87 -22.64
N GLY A 101 21.57 36.80 -23.02
CA GLY A 101 22.04 37.14 -24.36
C GLY A 101 21.63 36.15 -25.47
N SER A 102 21.10 34.99 -25.14
CA SER A 102 20.77 33.94 -26.11
C SER A 102 19.27 33.78 -26.29
N GLY A 103 18.65 34.60 -27.15
CA GLY A 103 17.21 34.53 -27.44
C GLY A 103 16.73 33.17 -28.05
N ALA A 104 17.64 32.37 -28.61
CA ALA A 104 17.35 31.03 -29.13
C ALA A 104 16.97 30.05 -28.02
N ALA A 105 17.32 30.31 -26.74
CA ALA A 105 17.01 29.47 -25.58
C ALA A 105 15.50 29.40 -25.25
N LEU A 106 14.71 30.38 -25.70
CA LEU A 106 13.26 30.40 -25.41
C LEU A 106 12.50 29.21 -26.01
N ILE A 107 12.89 28.75 -27.20
CA ILE A 107 12.21 27.65 -27.90
C ILE A 107 12.55 26.29 -27.25
N GLY A 108 13.76 26.13 -26.72
CA GLY A 108 14.26 24.86 -26.14
C GLY A 108 14.16 24.78 -24.62
N ALA A 109 13.55 25.73 -23.93
CA ALA A 109 13.60 25.80 -22.46
C ALA A 109 13.06 24.54 -21.76
N ARG A 110 12.00 23.92 -22.28
CA ARG A 110 11.44 22.65 -21.73
C ARG A 110 12.39 21.48 -21.95
N ASP A 111 13.08 21.43 -23.09
CA ASP A 111 14.06 20.37 -23.40
C ASP A 111 15.29 20.52 -22.52
N PHE A 112 15.78 21.74 -22.30
CA PHE A 112 16.86 22.00 -21.35
C PHE A 112 16.48 21.60 -19.92
N ALA A 113 15.28 21.95 -19.46
CA ALA A 113 14.79 21.55 -18.16
C ALA A 113 14.74 20.03 -18.02
N SER A 114 14.27 19.32 -19.03
CA SER A 114 14.24 17.85 -19.04
C SER A 114 15.65 17.27 -19.01
N GLN A 115 16.59 17.80 -19.79
CA GLN A 115 17.98 17.35 -19.83
C GLN A 115 18.68 17.58 -18.48
N ILE A 116 18.49 18.74 -17.83
CA ILE A 116 19.06 19.05 -16.52
C ILE A 116 18.54 18.05 -15.49
N TYR A 117 17.26 17.76 -15.50
CA TYR A 117 16.63 16.79 -14.61
C TYR A 117 17.19 15.39 -14.83
N ASP A 118 17.27 14.90 -16.05
CA ASP A 118 17.78 13.57 -16.39
C ASP A 118 19.26 13.42 -15.97
N LEU A 119 20.08 14.46 -16.16
CA LEU A 119 21.47 14.48 -15.70
C LEU A 119 21.55 14.52 -14.18
N ALA A 120 20.63 15.19 -13.48
CA ALA A 120 20.55 15.15 -12.02
C ALA A 120 20.22 13.75 -11.50
N LEU A 121 19.26 13.04 -12.13
CA LEU A 121 18.96 11.66 -11.79
C LEU A 121 20.16 10.73 -11.97
N LEU A 122 20.94 10.91 -13.06
CA LEU A 122 22.16 10.14 -13.26
C LEU A 122 23.20 10.41 -12.17
N ARG A 123 23.34 11.67 -11.71
CA ARG A 123 24.22 12.01 -10.58
C ARG A 123 23.76 11.38 -9.27
N GLN A 124 22.45 11.36 -9.02
CA GLN A 124 21.88 10.68 -7.86
C GLN A 124 22.16 9.17 -7.91
N LEU A 125 22.00 8.53 -9.07
CA LEU A 125 22.36 7.11 -9.25
C LEU A 125 23.86 6.85 -8.99
N VAL A 126 24.75 7.73 -9.44
CA VAL A 126 26.18 7.63 -9.15
C VAL A 126 26.45 7.78 -7.65
N SER A 127 25.74 8.70 -6.96
CA SER A 127 25.88 8.88 -5.51
C SER A 127 25.44 7.63 -4.75
N VAL A 128 24.25 7.10 -5.07
CA VAL A 128 23.73 5.86 -4.47
C VAL A 128 24.67 4.68 -4.73
N GLY A 129 25.21 4.57 -5.97
CA GLY A 129 26.15 3.51 -6.31
C GLY A 129 27.46 3.59 -5.51
N ARG A 130 27.98 4.80 -5.26
CA ARG A 130 29.17 5.00 -4.41
C ARG A 130 28.90 4.63 -2.96
N GLU A 131 27.78 5.10 -2.40
CA GLU A 131 27.37 4.77 -1.04
C GLU A 131 27.19 3.26 -0.86
N LEU A 132 26.62 2.57 -1.85
CA LEU A 132 26.49 1.11 -1.87
C LEU A 132 27.84 0.40 -1.81
N VAL A 133 28.80 0.85 -2.61
CA VAL A 133 30.14 0.27 -2.61
C VAL A 133 30.85 0.53 -1.28
N GLU A 134 30.74 1.74 -0.74
CA GLU A 134 31.35 2.15 0.53
C GLU A 134 30.79 1.32 1.70
N ASN A 135 29.47 1.20 1.79
CA ASN A 135 28.79 0.40 2.82
C ASN A 135 29.07 -1.10 2.69
N ALA A 136 29.22 -1.63 1.45
CA ALA A 136 29.53 -3.04 1.23
C ALA A 136 30.98 -3.41 1.56
N LEU A 137 31.89 -2.43 1.60
CA LEU A 137 33.30 -2.60 2.01
C LEU A 137 33.48 -2.52 3.52
N ASP A 138 32.48 -2.03 4.26
CA ASP A 138 32.49 -2.05 5.72
C ASP A 138 32.19 -3.47 6.23
N THR A 139 33.19 -4.10 6.84
CA THR A 139 33.14 -5.47 7.37
C THR A 139 33.15 -5.52 8.91
N SER A 140 32.76 -4.41 9.56
CA SER A 140 32.64 -4.38 11.02
C SER A 140 31.60 -5.37 11.54
N GLU A 141 31.74 -5.86 12.79
CA GLU A 141 30.86 -6.90 13.35
C GLU A 141 29.39 -6.46 13.48
N ASP A 142 29.13 -5.15 13.49
CA ASP A 142 27.80 -4.56 13.60
C ASP A 142 27.05 -4.47 12.27
N VAL A 143 27.66 -4.80 11.14
CA VAL A 143 27.08 -4.65 9.80
C VAL A 143 26.22 -5.86 9.43
N ASN A 144 24.93 -5.62 9.22
CA ASN A 144 24.01 -6.63 8.72
C ASN A 144 23.83 -6.49 7.19
N PRO A 145 24.32 -7.47 6.38
CA PRO A 145 24.22 -7.38 4.92
C PRO A 145 22.79 -7.28 4.38
N ARG A 146 21.80 -7.84 5.09
CA ARG A 146 20.40 -7.76 4.67
C ARG A 146 19.83 -6.36 4.84
N GLU A 147 20.19 -5.68 5.91
CA GLU A 147 19.81 -4.29 6.16
C GLU A 147 20.45 -3.35 5.13
N GLN A 148 21.68 -3.62 4.72
CA GLN A 148 22.32 -2.86 3.65
C GLN A 148 21.61 -3.05 2.31
N ILE A 149 21.18 -4.27 1.96
CA ILE A 149 20.42 -4.52 0.74
C ILE A 149 19.07 -3.76 0.79
N GLU A 150 18.35 -3.79 1.91
CA GLU A 150 17.11 -3.04 2.07
C GLU A 150 17.31 -1.53 1.96
N ALA A 151 18.36 -0.99 2.58
CA ALA A 151 18.70 0.42 2.47
C ALA A 151 19.02 0.83 1.03
N ALA A 152 19.73 -0.04 0.30
CA ALA A 152 20.03 0.13 -1.11
C ALA A 152 18.79 0.17 -2.00
N GLU A 153 17.88 -0.78 -1.79
CA GLU A 153 16.58 -0.81 -2.50
C GLU A 153 15.77 0.48 -2.25
N VAL A 154 15.76 0.97 -1.02
CA VAL A 154 15.08 2.23 -0.65
C VAL A 154 15.75 3.44 -1.32
N ALA A 155 17.08 3.50 -1.36
CA ALA A 155 17.80 4.60 -1.99
C ALA A 155 17.58 4.65 -3.50
N LEU A 156 17.69 3.52 -4.19
CA LEU A 156 17.38 3.40 -5.63
C LEU A 156 15.92 3.75 -5.94
N TYR A 157 15.02 3.35 -5.07
CA TYR A 157 13.60 3.68 -5.22
C TYR A 157 13.36 5.20 -5.15
N LYS A 158 13.95 5.91 -4.18
CA LYS A 158 13.87 7.37 -4.09
C LYS A 158 14.32 8.06 -5.36
N VAL A 159 15.41 7.58 -5.98
CA VAL A 159 15.88 8.10 -7.26
C VAL A 159 14.87 7.86 -8.37
N SER A 160 14.21 6.66 -8.39
CA SER A 160 13.27 6.30 -9.46
C SER A 160 11.93 7.03 -9.40
N GLU A 161 11.46 7.40 -8.19
CA GLU A 161 10.21 8.15 -8.04
C GLU A 161 10.37 9.64 -8.34
N GLY A 162 11.60 10.17 -8.23
CA GLY A 162 11.79 11.61 -8.14
C GLY A 162 10.97 12.17 -6.96
N GLU A 163 11.43 13.15 -6.26
CA GLU A 163 10.62 13.78 -5.18
C GLU A 163 9.34 14.49 -5.70
N GLY A 164 8.95 14.27 -6.96
CA GLY A 164 7.94 15.04 -7.69
C GLY A 164 6.50 14.51 -7.72
N GLU A 165 6.24 13.24 -7.37
CA GLU A 165 4.86 12.70 -7.47
C GLU A 165 4.15 12.44 -6.13
N SER A 166 4.83 12.51 -5.00
CA SER A 166 4.20 12.36 -3.70
C SER A 166 3.53 13.65 -3.27
N GLY A 167 2.34 13.94 -3.80
CA GLY A 167 1.49 15.03 -3.34
C GLY A 167 1.32 16.20 -4.30
N SER A 168 1.18 15.96 -5.62
CA SER A 168 0.77 17.05 -6.52
C SER A 168 -0.58 17.63 -6.07
N VAL A 169 -0.60 18.91 -5.76
CA VAL A 169 -1.83 19.66 -5.50
C VAL A 169 -2.72 19.52 -6.73
N LYS A 170 -3.85 18.80 -6.59
CA LYS A 170 -4.83 18.66 -7.67
C LYS A 170 -5.79 19.84 -7.62
N SER A 171 -6.08 20.46 -8.76
CA SER A 171 -7.13 21.46 -8.82
C SER A 171 -8.49 20.84 -8.46
N PHE A 172 -9.40 21.64 -7.93
CA PHE A 172 -10.76 21.16 -7.63
C PHE A 172 -11.46 20.61 -8.89
N LEU A 173 -11.20 21.19 -10.06
CA LEU A 173 -11.71 20.69 -11.33
C LEU A 173 -11.26 19.24 -11.59
N THR A 174 -9.97 18.95 -11.43
CA THR A 174 -9.43 17.59 -11.61
C THR A 174 -10.02 16.63 -10.56
N ALA A 175 -10.08 17.05 -9.31
CA ALA A 175 -10.62 16.25 -8.22
C ALA A 175 -12.12 15.95 -8.40
N SER A 176 -12.92 16.95 -8.80
CA SER A 176 -14.37 16.79 -9.06
C SER A 176 -14.65 15.90 -10.27
N THR A 177 -13.85 16.00 -11.35
CA THR A 177 -13.98 15.10 -12.50
C THR A 177 -13.73 13.65 -12.09
N MET A 178 -12.70 13.39 -11.28
CA MET A 178 -12.45 12.05 -10.73
C MET A 178 -13.60 11.55 -9.86
N ALA A 179 -14.15 12.42 -9.00
CA ALA A 179 -15.29 12.06 -8.14
C ALA A 179 -16.54 11.69 -8.95
N VAL A 180 -16.85 12.44 -10.02
CA VAL A 180 -17.97 12.15 -10.93
C VAL A 180 -17.75 10.80 -11.62
N GLN A 181 -16.54 10.50 -12.09
CA GLN A 181 -16.22 9.20 -12.71
C GLN A 181 -16.42 8.03 -11.74
N VAL A 182 -16.05 8.20 -10.46
CA VAL A 182 -16.29 7.18 -9.41
C VAL A 182 -17.78 6.99 -9.19
N ALA A 183 -18.56 8.07 -9.10
CA ALA A 183 -20.02 8.02 -8.94
C ALA A 183 -20.71 7.37 -10.15
N GLU A 184 -20.26 7.66 -11.36
CA GLU A 184 -20.76 7.04 -12.59
C GLU A 184 -20.50 5.53 -12.63
N ARG A 185 -19.31 5.08 -12.21
CA ARG A 185 -18.99 3.65 -12.07
C ARG A 185 -19.93 2.97 -11.07
N ALA A 186 -20.16 3.59 -9.91
CA ALA A 186 -21.07 3.08 -8.89
C ALA A 186 -22.51 2.96 -9.41
N LEU A 187 -22.99 3.94 -10.16
CA LEU A 187 -24.30 3.92 -10.80
C LEU A 187 -24.43 2.79 -11.82
N ASN A 188 -23.42 2.64 -12.70
CA ASN A 188 -23.41 1.64 -13.77
C ASN A 188 -23.21 0.21 -13.24
N SER A 189 -22.69 0.02 -12.02
CA SER A 189 -22.55 -1.30 -11.37
C SER A 189 -23.85 -1.80 -10.71
N GLY A 190 -24.97 -1.11 -10.92
CA GLY A 190 -26.27 -1.47 -10.32
C GLY A 190 -26.36 -1.14 -8.81
N GLY A 191 -25.49 -0.27 -8.30
CA GLY A 191 -25.56 0.23 -6.92
C GLY A 191 -25.01 -0.73 -5.84
N HIS A 192 -24.47 -1.89 -6.22
CA HIS A 192 -24.07 -2.90 -5.23
C HIS A 192 -22.57 -2.91 -4.91
N VAL A 193 -21.68 -2.63 -5.87
CA VAL A 193 -20.21 -2.67 -5.68
C VAL A 193 -19.58 -1.58 -6.53
N SER A 194 -19.01 -0.57 -5.88
CA SER A 194 -18.23 0.51 -6.56
C SER A 194 -16.73 0.31 -6.48
N GLY A 195 -16.27 -0.53 -5.54
CA GLY A 195 -14.87 -0.94 -5.34
C GLY A 195 -14.61 -2.38 -5.78
N ILE A 196 -13.50 -2.96 -5.30
CA ILE A 196 -13.18 -4.37 -5.50
C ILE A 196 -14.14 -5.22 -4.67
N THR A 197 -14.68 -6.28 -5.26
CA THR A 197 -15.62 -7.15 -4.57
C THR A 197 -14.96 -7.97 -3.46
N THR A 198 -15.65 -8.15 -2.34
CA THR A 198 -15.28 -9.12 -1.31
C THR A 198 -15.74 -10.55 -1.66
N GLY A 199 -16.61 -10.71 -2.67
CA GLY A 199 -17.24 -11.98 -3.01
C GLY A 199 -18.36 -12.41 -2.05
N ILE A 200 -18.69 -11.59 -1.03
CA ILE A 200 -19.77 -11.80 -0.07
C ILE A 200 -20.76 -10.65 -0.26
N ASN A 201 -21.97 -10.96 -0.73
CA ASN A 201 -22.94 -9.95 -1.16
C ASN A 201 -23.39 -9.04 -0.01
N SER A 202 -23.70 -9.62 1.16
CA SER A 202 -24.10 -8.86 2.34
C SER A 202 -23.00 -7.88 2.82
N LEU A 203 -21.72 -8.26 2.71
CA LEU A 203 -20.61 -7.39 3.02
C LEU A 203 -20.46 -6.31 1.96
N ASN A 204 -20.52 -6.66 0.68
CA ASN A 204 -20.48 -5.71 -0.42
C ASN A 204 -21.59 -4.67 -0.34
N ALA A 205 -22.83 -5.10 -0.07
CA ALA A 205 -23.97 -4.20 0.10
C ALA A 205 -23.77 -3.19 1.25
N LYS A 206 -23.07 -3.61 2.32
CA LYS A 206 -22.82 -2.75 3.48
C LYS A 206 -21.71 -1.74 3.24
N ILE A 207 -20.63 -2.14 2.53
CA ILE A 207 -19.40 -1.31 2.41
C ILE A 207 -19.18 -0.75 1.00
N GLY A 208 -19.95 -1.17 -0.01
CA GLY A 208 -19.73 -0.77 -1.41
C GLY A 208 -18.56 -1.45 -2.09
N GLY A 209 -17.95 -2.48 -1.47
CA GLY A 209 -16.67 -3.08 -1.90
C GLY A 209 -15.44 -2.41 -1.29
N LEU A 210 -14.24 -2.83 -1.70
CA LEU A 210 -12.96 -2.33 -1.20
C LEU A 210 -12.51 -1.18 -2.10
N HIS A 211 -12.36 0.02 -1.52
CA HIS A 211 -12.01 1.22 -2.27
C HIS A 211 -10.51 1.51 -2.27
N ASN A 212 -10.02 2.01 -3.38
CA ASN A 212 -8.62 2.40 -3.52
C ASN A 212 -8.21 3.45 -2.47
N SER A 213 -7.00 3.33 -1.97
CA SER A 213 -6.41 4.19 -0.94
C SER A 213 -7.02 4.03 0.46
N ASP A 214 -7.96 3.08 0.66
CA ASP A 214 -8.49 2.79 1.99
C ASP A 214 -7.61 1.80 2.75
N LEU A 215 -7.44 2.09 4.04
CA LEU A 215 -6.91 1.15 5.03
C LEU A 215 -8.08 0.57 5.82
N MET A 216 -8.27 -0.73 5.70
CA MET A 216 -9.28 -1.50 6.42
C MET A 216 -8.61 -2.38 7.47
N ILE A 217 -9.15 -2.37 8.68
CA ILE A 217 -8.67 -3.21 9.78
C ILE A 217 -9.71 -4.31 10.05
N LEU A 218 -9.27 -5.57 9.94
CA LEU A 218 -10.06 -6.73 10.30
C LEU A 218 -9.54 -7.30 11.62
N ALA A 219 -10.29 -7.10 12.70
CA ALA A 219 -9.84 -7.49 14.03
C ALA A 219 -10.72 -8.56 14.67
N GLY A 220 -10.17 -9.31 15.62
CA GLY A 220 -10.89 -10.34 16.35
C GLY A 220 -9.95 -11.14 17.25
N ARG A 221 -10.53 -11.91 18.16
CA ARG A 221 -9.78 -12.84 19.01
C ARG A 221 -9.24 -14.04 18.20
N PRO A 222 -8.21 -14.74 18.67
CA PRO A 222 -7.78 -16.01 18.08
C PRO A 222 -8.96 -16.99 17.94
N GLY A 223 -8.99 -17.76 16.87
CA GLY A 223 -10.05 -18.73 16.60
C GLY A 223 -11.35 -18.17 15.99
N MET A 224 -11.54 -16.83 15.91
CA MET A 224 -12.74 -16.21 15.32
C MET A 224 -12.81 -16.32 13.81
N GLY A 225 -11.72 -16.65 13.11
CA GLY A 225 -11.69 -16.81 11.66
C GLY A 225 -11.22 -15.58 10.87
N LYS A 226 -10.46 -14.64 11.47
CA LYS A 226 -9.91 -13.46 10.76
C LYS A 226 -9.17 -13.82 9.48
N THR A 227 -8.14 -14.67 9.61
CA THR A 227 -7.34 -15.15 8.46
C THR A 227 -8.21 -15.85 7.43
N SER A 228 -9.22 -16.62 7.87
CA SER A 228 -10.16 -17.29 6.95
C SER A 228 -10.96 -16.28 6.15
N LEU A 229 -11.56 -15.27 6.79
CA LEU A 229 -12.31 -14.22 6.08
C LEU A 229 -11.42 -13.43 5.14
N ALA A 230 -10.21 -13.06 5.57
CA ALA A 230 -9.25 -12.35 4.72
C ALA A 230 -8.81 -13.19 3.52
N THR A 231 -8.59 -14.51 3.71
CA THR A 231 -8.26 -15.45 2.62
C THR A 231 -9.42 -15.60 1.65
N ASN A 232 -10.66 -15.74 2.15
CA ASN A 232 -11.86 -15.79 1.28
C ASN A 232 -11.99 -14.51 0.43
N ILE A 233 -11.81 -13.32 1.04
CA ILE A 233 -11.86 -12.04 0.31
C ILE A 233 -10.75 -11.96 -0.73
N ALA A 234 -9.52 -12.32 -0.37
CA ALA A 234 -8.36 -12.30 -1.27
C ALA A 234 -8.57 -13.24 -2.49
N TYR A 235 -9.03 -14.45 -2.22
CA TYR A 235 -9.38 -15.41 -3.25
C TYR A 235 -10.51 -14.91 -4.16
N ASN A 236 -11.59 -14.41 -3.58
CA ASN A 236 -12.74 -13.91 -4.33
C ASN A 236 -12.37 -12.74 -5.23
N ALA A 237 -11.57 -11.79 -4.73
CA ALA A 237 -11.08 -10.67 -5.52
C ALA A 237 -10.21 -11.13 -6.70
N ALA A 238 -9.28 -12.07 -6.47
CA ALA A 238 -8.41 -12.62 -7.51
C ALA A 238 -9.20 -13.45 -8.53
N SER A 239 -10.12 -14.30 -8.09
CA SER A 239 -10.98 -15.12 -8.94
C SER A 239 -11.93 -14.26 -9.80
N ARG A 240 -12.48 -13.19 -9.22
CA ARG A 240 -13.30 -12.24 -9.96
C ARG A 240 -12.51 -11.52 -11.05
N TRP A 241 -11.26 -11.15 -10.79
CA TRP A 241 -10.39 -10.55 -11.78
C TRP A 241 -10.18 -11.46 -12.99
N VAL A 242 -9.93 -12.77 -12.76
CA VAL A 242 -9.78 -13.77 -13.84
C VAL A 242 -11.06 -13.89 -14.66
N ARG A 243 -12.22 -13.99 -13.97
CA ARG A 243 -13.53 -14.12 -14.63
C ARG A 243 -13.85 -12.91 -15.49
N ASP A 244 -13.75 -11.69 -14.91
CA ASP A 244 -14.08 -10.46 -15.62
C ASP A 244 -13.17 -10.28 -16.85
N ASN A 245 -11.89 -10.64 -16.77
CA ASN A 245 -10.99 -10.63 -17.94
C ASN A 245 -11.38 -11.67 -19.00
N ALA A 246 -11.77 -12.89 -18.61
CA ALA A 246 -12.22 -13.93 -19.52
C ALA A 246 -13.52 -13.51 -20.25
N ASP A 247 -14.39 -12.78 -19.55
CA ASP A 247 -15.63 -12.24 -20.09
C ASP A 247 -15.40 -10.96 -20.93
N GLY A 248 -14.16 -10.49 -21.10
CA GLY A 248 -13.79 -9.31 -21.87
C GLY A 248 -14.22 -7.99 -21.23
N ILE A 249 -14.44 -7.97 -19.92
CA ILE A 249 -14.79 -6.73 -19.19
C ILE A 249 -13.57 -5.81 -19.16
N PRO A 250 -13.72 -4.53 -19.58
CA PRO A 250 -12.63 -3.57 -19.55
C PRO A 250 -12.03 -3.40 -18.16
N PRO A 251 -10.71 -3.17 -18.03
CA PRO A 251 -10.01 -3.06 -16.73
C PRO A 251 -10.66 -2.07 -15.76
N GLU A 252 -11.18 -0.96 -16.25
CA GLU A 252 -11.84 0.07 -15.45
C GLU A 252 -13.20 -0.37 -14.88
N LYS A 253 -13.80 -1.45 -15.41
CA LYS A 253 -15.07 -2.04 -14.95
C LYS A 253 -14.89 -3.37 -14.24
N ASN A 254 -13.66 -3.91 -14.20
CA ASN A 254 -13.35 -5.14 -13.51
C ASN A 254 -13.53 -4.94 -12.00
N MET A 255 -14.38 -5.76 -11.39
CA MET A 255 -14.66 -5.72 -9.93
C MET A 255 -13.74 -6.61 -9.13
N GLY A 256 -12.83 -7.33 -9.76
CA GLY A 256 -11.77 -8.12 -9.14
C GLY A 256 -10.45 -7.37 -9.06
N ALA A 257 -9.45 -8.00 -8.44
CA ALA A 257 -8.09 -7.46 -8.37
C ALA A 257 -7.04 -8.57 -8.26
N LYS A 258 -5.89 -8.35 -8.87
CA LYS A 258 -4.68 -9.12 -8.56
C LYS A 258 -4.28 -8.80 -7.12
N THR A 259 -4.09 -9.82 -6.29
CA THR A 259 -3.98 -9.66 -4.84
C THR A 259 -2.61 -10.06 -4.34
N ALA A 260 -2.00 -9.22 -3.49
CA ALA A 260 -0.80 -9.55 -2.72
C ALA A 260 -1.21 -9.89 -1.28
N PHE A 261 -0.76 -11.02 -0.75
CA PHE A 261 -1.03 -11.48 0.61
C PHE A 261 0.29 -11.62 1.36
N PHE A 262 0.54 -10.71 2.31
CA PHE A 262 1.68 -10.78 3.22
C PHE A 262 1.25 -11.59 4.45
N SER A 263 1.71 -12.84 4.52
CA SER A 263 1.38 -13.80 5.58
C SER A 263 2.54 -13.90 6.57
N LEU A 264 2.44 -13.17 7.67
CA LEU A 264 3.52 -13.13 8.67
C LEU A 264 3.39 -14.23 9.74
N GLU A 265 2.22 -14.87 9.84
CA GLU A 265 1.92 -15.94 10.79
C GLU A 265 1.97 -17.33 10.15
N MET A 266 1.48 -17.45 8.93
CA MET A 266 1.35 -18.74 8.26
C MET A 266 2.24 -18.81 7.03
N SER A 267 2.78 -20.01 6.74
CA SER A 267 3.52 -20.26 5.50
C SER A 267 2.61 -20.28 4.28
N ALA A 268 3.21 -20.03 3.10
CA ALA A 268 2.49 -19.98 1.83
C ALA A 268 1.74 -21.27 1.50
N ASP A 269 2.33 -22.44 1.84
CA ASP A 269 1.70 -23.74 1.65
C ASP A 269 0.48 -23.96 2.55
N GLN A 270 0.51 -23.45 3.79
CA GLN A 270 -0.65 -23.48 4.69
C GLN A 270 -1.79 -22.60 4.19
N LEU A 271 -1.48 -21.42 3.68
CA LEU A 271 -2.47 -20.52 3.09
C LEU A 271 -3.08 -21.14 1.82
N ALA A 272 -2.23 -21.69 0.93
CA ALA A 272 -2.67 -22.38 -0.27
C ALA A 272 -3.55 -23.60 0.08
N THR A 273 -3.21 -24.35 1.12
CA THR A 273 -4.03 -25.48 1.60
C THR A 273 -5.42 -25.05 2.03
N ARG A 274 -5.56 -23.86 2.67
CA ARG A 274 -6.88 -23.30 3.02
C ARG A 274 -7.72 -22.98 1.78
N VAL A 275 -7.12 -22.31 0.79
CA VAL A 275 -7.80 -22.00 -0.47
C VAL A 275 -8.23 -23.30 -1.18
N LEU A 276 -7.34 -24.28 -1.25
CA LEU A 276 -7.63 -25.57 -1.85
C LEU A 276 -8.72 -26.35 -1.11
N ALA A 277 -8.72 -26.33 0.23
CA ALA A 277 -9.76 -26.95 1.05
C ALA A 277 -11.13 -26.32 0.77
N GLU A 278 -11.18 -25.00 0.70
CA GLU A 278 -12.40 -24.27 0.36
C GLU A 278 -12.92 -24.63 -1.04
N GLN A 279 -12.06 -24.65 -2.03
CA GLN A 279 -12.45 -24.87 -3.43
C GLN A 279 -12.74 -26.34 -3.77
N SER A 280 -12.06 -27.28 -3.11
CA SER A 280 -12.32 -28.72 -3.30
C SER A 280 -13.48 -29.23 -2.42
N GLY A 281 -13.91 -28.47 -1.41
CA GLY A 281 -14.89 -28.89 -0.40
C GLY A 281 -14.35 -29.94 0.57
N ILE A 282 -13.02 -30.16 0.62
CA ILE A 282 -12.36 -31.14 1.48
C ILE A 282 -11.93 -30.45 2.78
N SER A 283 -12.20 -31.10 3.93
CA SER A 283 -11.77 -30.57 5.23
C SER A 283 -10.26 -30.31 5.26
N GLY A 284 -9.85 -29.10 5.70
CA GLY A 284 -8.43 -28.77 5.87
C GLY A 284 -7.72 -29.69 6.86
N GLU A 285 -8.43 -30.19 7.86
CA GLU A 285 -7.91 -31.22 8.80
C GLU A 285 -7.64 -32.55 8.09
N ALA A 286 -8.59 -32.99 7.23
CA ALA A 286 -8.44 -34.22 6.47
C ALA A 286 -7.25 -34.16 5.50
N LEU A 287 -7.06 -33.00 4.84
CA LEU A 287 -5.89 -32.74 4.00
C LEU A 287 -4.58 -32.83 4.79
N ARG A 288 -4.53 -32.18 5.94
CA ARG A 288 -3.34 -32.16 6.80
C ARG A 288 -2.99 -33.54 7.35
N MET A 289 -4.00 -34.35 7.71
CA MET A 289 -3.80 -35.70 8.25
C MET A 289 -3.62 -36.77 7.17
N GLY A 290 -3.78 -36.42 5.88
CA GLY A 290 -3.78 -37.39 4.79
C GLY A 290 -4.99 -38.35 4.81
N LYS A 291 -6.06 -38.01 5.53
CA LYS A 291 -7.30 -38.80 5.64
C LYS A 291 -8.28 -38.44 4.51
N ILE A 292 -7.85 -38.58 3.27
CA ILE A 292 -8.61 -38.28 2.06
C ILE A 292 -8.72 -39.52 1.17
N SER A 293 -9.82 -39.67 0.47
CA SER A 293 -10.01 -40.73 -0.50
C SER A 293 -9.27 -40.41 -1.81
N ARG A 294 -9.12 -41.42 -2.71
CA ARG A 294 -8.59 -41.18 -4.06
C ARG A 294 -9.47 -40.21 -4.87
N ALA A 295 -10.78 -40.25 -4.67
CA ALA A 295 -11.72 -39.31 -5.30
C ALA A 295 -11.49 -37.88 -4.81
N ASP A 296 -11.31 -37.70 -3.50
CA ASP A 296 -10.97 -36.39 -2.92
C ASP A 296 -9.65 -35.84 -3.47
N PHE A 297 -8.63 -36.72 -3.59
CA PHE A 297 -7.36 -36.32 -4.18
C PHE A 297 -7.50 -35.89 -5.65
N GLN A 298 -8.38 -36.52 -6.44
CA GLN A 298 -8.67 -36.10 -7.81
C GLN A 298 -9.37 -34.73 -7.83
N ASN A 299 -10.32 -34.48 -6.91
CA ASN A 299 -10.98 -33.19 -6.78
C ASN A 299 -9.99 -32.09 -6.36
N LEU A 300 -9.12 -32.38 -5.40
CA LEU A 300 -8.05 -31.47 -4.97
C LEU A 300 -7.13 -31.13 -6.15
N SER A 301 -6.70 -32.14 -6.92
CA SER A 301 -5.82 -31.95 -8.08
C SER A 301 -6.49 -31.15 -9.20
N ARG A 302 -7.82 -31.25 -9.33
CA ARG A 302 -8.59 -30.43 -10.27
C ARG A 302 -8.63 -28.99 -9.78
N ALA A 303 -9.02 -28.75 -8.53
CA ALA A 303 -9.01 -27.43 -7.92
C ALA A 303 -7.62 -26.75 -8.02
N ALA A 304 -6.54 -27.49 -7.74
CA ALA A 304 -5.18 -26.97 -7.87
C ALA A 304 -4.84 -26.51 -9.30
N ARG A 305 -5.31 -27.23 -10.32
CA ARG A 305 -5.11 -26.83 -11.72
C ARG A 305 -5.92 -25.61 -12.11
N GLU A 306 -7.16 -25.50 -11.65
CA GLU A 306 -8.02 -24.34 -11.89
C GLU A 306 -7.48 -23.07 -11.23
N LEU A 307 -6.76 -23.23 -10.13
CA LEU A 307 -6.15 -22.13 -9.39
C LEU A 307 -4.73 -21.75 -9.87
N GLN A 308 -4.18 -22.45 -10.86
CA GLN A 308 -2.80 -22.24 -11.33
C GLN A 308 -2.58 -20.81 -11.85
N GLU A 309 -3.59 -20.22 -12.48
CA GLU A 309 -3.54 -18.88 -13.07
C GLU A 309 -4.14 -17.80 -12.14
N LEU A 310 -4.49 -18.17 -10.90
CA LEU A 310 -5.05 -17.22 -9.94
C LEU A 310 -4.01 -16.17 -9.59
N PRO A 311 -4.26 -14.86 -9.81
CA PRO A 311 -3.29 -13.80 -9.51
C PRO A 311 -3.31 -13.44 -8.02
N LEU A 312 -3.00 -14.43 -7.17
CA LEU A 312 -2.82 -14.30 -5.73
C LEU A 312 -1.34 -14.56 -5.39
N PHE A 313 -0.62 -13.49 -5.04
CA PHE A 313 0.81 -13.52 -4.73
C PHE A 313 0.98 -13.57 -3.21
N ILE A 314 1.64 -14.60 -2.70
CA ILE A 314 1.84 -14.81 -1.26
C ILE A 314 3.31 -14.53 -0.93
N ASP A 315 3.54 -13.67 0.06
CA ASP A 315 4.85 -13.43 0.68
C ASP A 315 4.74 -13.85 2.15
N ASP A 316 5.45 -14.92 2.53
CA ASP A 316 5.45 -15.49 3.87
C ASP A 316 6.77 -15.24 4.61
N THR A 317 7.50 -14.20 4.21
CA THR A 317 8.76 -13.84 4.85
C THR A 317 8.51 -13.38 6.29
N PRO A 318 9.11 -14.04 7.29
CA PRO A 318 8.93 -13.66 8.68
C PRO A 318 9.72 -12.40 9.05
N GLY A 319 9.23 -11.64 10.05
CA GLY A 319 9.97 -10.53 10.64
C GLY A 319 10.13 -9.32 9.70
N LEU A 320 9.19 -9.12 8.75
CA LEU A 320 9.22 -7.97 7.86
C LEU A 320 9.08 -6.66 8.65
N THR A 321 9.92 -5.68 8.32
CA THR A 321 9.70 -4.29 8.71
C THR A 321 8.63 -3.65 7.83
N ILE A 322 7.97 -2.60 8.33
CA ILE A 322 7.01 -1.83 7.53
C ILE A 322 7.67 -1.24 6.26
N ALA A 323 8.94 -0.87 6.33
CA ALA A 323 9.71 -0.37 5.19
C ALA A 323 9.95 -1.47 4.13
N ALA A 324 10.35 -2.67 4.57
CA ALA A 324 10.55 -3.81 3.67
C ALA A 324 9.23 -4.24 3.01
N LEU A 325 8.12 -4.29 3.76
CA LEU A 325 6.79 -4.58 3.22
C LEU A 325 6.41 -3.57 2.11
N ARG A 326 6.59 -2.26 2.37
CA ARG A 326 6.32 -1.21 1.38
C ARG A 326 7.13 -1.41 0.10
N THR A 327 8.43 -1.69 0.23
CA THR A 327 9.31 -1.93 -0.93
C THR A 327 8.86 -3.14 -1.75
N ARG A 328 8.49 -4.24 -1.09
CA ARG A 328 7.98 -5.46 -1.75
C ARG A 328 6.63 -5.22 -2.43
N ALA A 329 5.71 -4.53 -1.77
CA ALA A 329 4.40 -4.17 -2.32
C ALA A 329 4.55 -3.30 -3.58
N ARG A 330 5.46 -2.31 -3.57
CA ARG A 330 5.82 -1.49 -4.74
C ARG A 330 6.35 -2.33 -5.90
N ARG A 331 7.24 -3.28 -5.60
CA ARG A 331 7.78 -4.21 -6.62
C ARG A 331 6.68 -5.07 -7.22
N LEU A 332 5.77 -5.62 -6.40
CA LEU A 332 4.62 -6.38 -6.86
C LEU A 332 3.67 -5.52 -7.70
N LYS A 333 3.41 -4.26 -7.29
CA LYS A 333 2.61 -3.31 -8.07
C LYS A 333 3.22 -3.05 -9.44
N ARG A 334 4.51 -2.76 -9.53
CA ARG A 334 5.19 -2.52 -10.82
C ARG A 334 5.24 -3.74 -11.71
N ARG A 335 5.51 -4.93 -11.14
CA ARG A 335 5.72 -6.16 -11.92
C ARG A 335 4.41 -6.84 -12.34
N HIS A 336 3.43 -6.83 -11.45
CA HIS A 336 2.20 -7.61 -11.61
C HIS A 336 0.95 -6.74 -11.65
N ASP A 337 1.08 -5.43 -11.38
CA ASP A 337 -0.04 -4.47 -11.24
C ASP A 337 -1.08 -4.97 -10.24
N ILE A 338 -0.63 -5.29 -9.01
CA ILE A 338 -1.55 -5.69 -7.94
C ILE A 338 -2.55 -4.57 -7.65
N GLY A 339 -3.80 -4.94 -7.38
CA GLY A 339 -4.90 -4.02 -7.07
C GLY A 339 -5.42 -4.15 -5.65
N PHE A 340 -4.95 -5.13 -4.86
CA PHE A 340 -5.38 -5.34 -3.47
C PHE A 340 -4.23 -5.92 -2.64
N ILE A 341 -4.11 -5.48 -1.38
CA ILE A 341 -3.09 -5.95 -0.44
C ILE A 341 -3.75 -6.45 0.83
N VAL A 342 -3.35 -7.64 1.29
CA VAL A 342 -3.71 -8.21 2.59
C VAL A 342 -2.47 -8.38 3.45
N VAL A 343 -2.56 -8.06 4.75
CA VAL A 343 -1.45 -8.20 5.72
C VAL A 343 -1.96 -8.95 6.94
N ASP A 344 -1.44 -10.16 7.20
CA ASP A 344 -1.85 -11.04 8.29
C ASP A 344 -0.65 -11.35 9.21
N TYR A 345 -0.54 -10.72 10.40
CA TYR A 345 -1.27 -9.61 10.99
C TYR A 345 -0.29 -8.52 11.45
N LEU A 346 -0.77 -7.29 11.58
CA LEU A 346 0.06 -6.10 11.75
C LEU A 346 0.97 -6.11 13.00
N GLN A 347 0.60 -6.83 14.08
CA GLN A 347 1.45 -6.94 15.27
C GLN A 347 2.69 -7.82 15.08
N LEU A 348 2.84 -8.55 13.98
CA LEU A 348 4.07 -9.27 13.62
C LEU A 348 5.03 -8.44 12.77
N LEU A 349 4.58 -7.30 12.27
CA LEU A 349 5.47 -6.33 11.63
C LEU A 349 6.38 -5.69 12.67
N GLN A 350 7.57 -5.33 12.22
CA GLN A 350 8.55 -4.58 13.01
C GLN A 350 8.58 -3.11 12.57
N GLY A 351 8.73 -2.21 13.52
CA GLY A 351 9.04 -0.81 13.25
C GLY A 351 10.47 -0.61 12.79
N THR A 352 10.85 0.63 12.49
CA THR A 352 12.20 0.98 12.00
C THR A 352 13.29 0.93 13.09
N GLY A 353 13.00 0.44 14.28
CA GLY A 353 13.99 0.22 15.37
C GLY A 353 14.51 1.49 16.05
N LYS A 354 14.03 2.68 15.67
CA LYS A 354 14.44 3.97 16.25
C LYS A 354 13.59 4.45 17.43
N GLY A 355 12.70 3.60 17.96
CA GLY A 355 11.82 3.97 19.07
C GLY A 355 12.24 3.35 20.39
N ASP A 356 11.93 4.05 21.50
CA ASP A 356 12.20 3.70 22.92
C ASP A 356 11.56 2.40 23.42
N GLY A 357 11.46 1.34 22.62
CA GLY A 357 10.85 0.07 23.01
C GLY A 357 9.34 0.15 23.34
N ASN A 358 8.68 1.26 23.03
CA ASN A 358 7.25 1.43 23.28
C ASN A 358 6.43 0.83 22.12
N ARG A 359 5.82 -0.32 22.39
CA ARG A 359 4.99 -1.07 21.42
C ARG A 359 3.86 -0.23 20.82
N VAL A 360 3.31 0.71 21.56
CA VAL A 360 2.25 1.63 21.10
C VAL A 360 2.76 2.51 19.95
N ASN A 361 3.98 3.04 20.09
CA ASN A 361 4.60 3.88 19.06
C ASN A 361 4.92 3.06 17.80
N GLU A 362 5.41 1.84 17.96
CA GLU A 362 5.71 0.93 16.86
C GLU A 362 4.45 0.59 16.05
N ILE A 363 3.35 0.24 16.72
CA ILE A 363 2.07 -0.05 16.06
C ILE A 363 1.53 1.20 15.36
N SER A 364 1.74 2.38 15.93
CA SER A 364 1.35 3.66 15.31
C SER A 364 2.14 3.95 14.05
N GLU A 365 3.44 3.66 14.04
CA GLU A 365 4.29 3.76 12.85
C GLU A 365 3.83 2.80 11.75
N ILE A 366 3.55 1.54 12.10
CA ILE A 366 3.06 0.51 11.18
C ILE A 366 1.73 0.93 10.56
N SER A 367 0.78 1.37 11.38
CA SER A 367 -0.55 1.81 10.92
C SER A 367 -0.46 2.96 9.92
N ARG A 368 0.30 4.01 10.25
CA ARG A 368 0.55 5.14 9.33
C ARG A 368 1.27 4.70 8.06
N GLY A 369 2.24 3.78 8.20
CA GLY A 369 2.98 3.21 7.07
C GLY A 369 2.07 2.47 6.09
N LEU A 370 1.12 1.67 6.61
CA LEU A 370 0.12 0.96 5.79
C LEU A 370 -0.88 1.94 5.12
N LYS A 371 -1.33 2.98 5.85
CA LYS A 371 -2.20 4.01 5.26
C LYS A 371 -1.48 4.80 4.16
N THR A 372 -0.21 5.13 4.38
CA THR A 372 0.62 5.77 3.35
C THR A 372 0.78 4.87 2.13
N LEU A 373 1.05 3.57 2.33
CA LEU A 373 1.15 2.59 1.25
C LEU A 373 -0.13 2.49 0.42
N ALA A 374 -1.30 2.43 1.08
CA ALA A 374 -2.60 2.39 0.40
C ALA A 374 -2.80 3.59 -0.52
N LYS A 375 -2.45 4.80 -0.04
CA LYS A 375 -2.53 6.04 -0.83
C LYS A 375 -1.52 6.08 -1.96
N GLU A 376 -0.28 5.72 -1.69
CA GLU A 376 0.83 5.74 -2.63
C GLU A 376 0.60 4.81 -3.83
N LEU A 377 0.22 3.55 -3.55
CA LEU A 377 -0.04 2.58 -4.61
C LEU A 377 -1.44 2.67 -5.21
N HIS A 378 -2.30 3.53 -4.63
CA HIS A 378 -3.71 3.68 -5.02
C HIS A 378 -4.45 2.34 -5.02
N VAL A 379 -4.28 1.53 -3.95
CA VAL A 379 -4.89 0.23 -3.75
C VAL A 379 -5.51 0.13 -2.34
N PRO A 380 -6.59 -0.64 -2.14
CA PRO A 380 -7.06 -0.97 -0.79
C PRO A 380 -6.06 -1.87 -0.06
N VAL A 381 -5.92 -1.66 1.25
CA VAL A 381 -5.12 -2.48 2.15
C VAL A 381 -6.00 -3.02 3.26
N LEU A 382 -6.10 -4.35 3.38
CA LEU A 382 -6.76 -5.05 4.47
C LEU A 382 -5.71 -5.59 5.44
N ALA A 383 -5.59 -4.98 6.62
CA ALA A 383 -4.66 -5.42 7.64
C ALA A 383 -5.41 -6.11 8.79
N LEU A 384 -4.93 -7.30 9.16
CA LEU A 384 -5.49 -8.05 10.28
C LEU A 384 -4.90 -7.56 11.59
N SER A 385 -5.72 -7.57 12.66
CA SER A 385 -5.32 -7.16 13.99
C SER A 385 -5.85 -8.13 15.05
N GLN A 386 -5.03 -8.40 16.05
CA GLN A 386 -5.45 -9.16 17.21
C GLN A 386 -6.00 -8.25 18.29
N LEU A 387 -7.12 -8.64 18.91
CA LEU A 387 -7.75 -7.89 19.99
C LEU A 387 -7.16 -8.20 21.36
N SER A 388 -7.29 -7.25 22.29
CA SER A 388 -6.98 -7.43 23.70
C SER A 388 -7.77 -8.60 24.32
N ARG A 389 -7.15 -9.27 25.31
CA ARG A 389 -7.84 -10.32 26.11
C ARG A 389 -8.96 -9.75 26.98
N ALA A 390 -9.00 -8.46 27.22
CA ALA A 390 -10.01 -7.79 28.04
C ALA A 390 -11.44 -8.00 27.52
N VAL A 391 -11.62 -8.20 26.20
CA VAL A 391 -12.93 -8.51 25.61
C VAL A 391 -13.57 -9.78 26.20
N GLU A 392 -12.75 -10.76 26.61
CA GLU A 392 -13.22 -12.05 27.16
C GLU A 392 -13.77 -11.94 28.58
N GLN A 393 -13.45 -10.84 29.28
CA GLN A 393 -13.90 -10.57 30.65
C GLN A 393 -15.30 -9.95 30.71
N ARG A 394 -15.82 -9.48 29.57
CA ARG A 394 -17.15 -8.88 29.50
C ARG A 394 -18.22 -9.96 29.35
N GLU A 395 -19.43 -9.64 29.79
CA GLU A 395 -20.62 -10.48 29.58
C GLU A 395 -20.93 -10.57 28.08
N ASP A 396 -21.10 -9.44 27.41
CA ASP A 396 -21.14 -9.38 25.93
C ASP A 396 -19.72 -9.32 25.37
N LYS A 397 -19.30 -10.44 24.77
CA LYS A 397 -17.97 -10.61 24.19
C LYS A 397 -17.85 -10.07 22.77
N ARG A 398 -18.86 -9.36 22.26
CA ARG A 398 -18.77 -8.66 20.97
C ARG A 398 -17.72 -7.57 21.03
N PRO A 399 -16.75 -7.57 20.11
CA PRO A 399 -15.69 -6.57 20.10
C PRO A 399 -16.19 -5.15 19.87
N GLN A 400 -15.45 -4.18 20.45
CA GLN A 400 -15.66 -2.74 20.32
C GLN A 400 -14.34 -2.07 19.94
N LEU A 401 -14.39 -0.80 19.46
CA LEU A 401 -13.19 -0.05 19.06
C LEU A 401 -12.15 0.06 20.19
N SER A 402 -12.59 0.19 21.43
CA SER A 402 -11.71 0.20 22.63
C SER A 402 -10.91 -1.09 22.84
N ASP A 403 -11.29 -2.21 22.19
CA ASP A 403 -10.58 -3.48 22.29
C ASP A 403 -9.38 -3.59 21.33
N LEU A 404 -9.24 -2.65 20.39
CA LEU A 404 -8.05 -2.44 19.57
C LEU A 404 -6.89 -1.91 20.43
N ARG A 405 -6.53 -2.59 21.51
CA ARG A 405 -5.59 -2.17 22.55
C ARG A 405 -4.20 -1.88 21.97
N GLU A 406 -3.51 -0.92 22.58
CA GLU A 406 -2.16 -0.42 22.23
C GLU A 406 -2.12 0.53 21.03
N SER A 407 -3.27 0.92 20.45
CA SER A 407 -3.27 1.71 19.24
C SER A 407 -4.56 2.50 19.02
N GLY A 408 -4.80 3.53 19.80
CA GLY A 408 -5.72 4.61 19.40
C GLY A 408 -5.39 5.15 18.00
N SER A 409 -4.15 4.96 17.56
CA SER A 409 -3.69 5.31 16.22
C SER A 409 -4.25 4.40 15.11
N ILE A 410 -4.39 3.07 15.33
CA ILE A 410 -5.02 2.19 14.32
C ILE A 410 -6.44 2.67 14.03
N GLU A 411 -7.20 2.97 15.08
CA GLU A 411 -8.55 3.51 14.91
C GLU A 411 -8.54 4.82 14.13
N GLN A 412 -7.61 5.74 14.43
CA GLN A 412 -7.54 7.04 13.75
C GLN A 412 -7.15 6.93 12.27
N ASP A 413 -6.15 6.10 11.95
CA ASP A 413 -5.59 5.95 10.62
C ASP A 413 -6.51 5.14 9.69
N ALA A 414 -7.24 4.15 10.22
CA ALA A 414 -8.12 3.30 9.45
C ALA A 414 -9.33 4.06 8.89
N ASP A 415 -9.71 3.77 7.65
CA ASP A 415 -10.94 4.24 7.03
C ASP A 415 -12.12 3.36 7.45
N MET A 416 -11.87 2.07 7.64
CA MET A 416 -12.86 1.10 8.13
C MET A 416 -12.24 0.19 9.19
N VAL A 417 -13.06 -0.19 10.17
CA VAL A 417 -12.72 -1.20 11.18
C VAL A 417 -13.83 -2.23 11.25
N TRP A 418 -13.48 -3.47 11.04
CA TRP A 418 -14.36 -4.62 11.10
C TRP A 418 -13.92 -5.57 12.20
N PHE A 419 -14.89 -6.14 12.91
CA PHE A 419 -14.65 -7.20 13.87
C PHE A 419 -15.31 -8.50 13.41
N VAL A 420 -14.62 -9.61 13.57
CA VAL A 420 -15.21 -10.95 13.42
C VAL A 420 -15.54 -11.48 14.80
N PHE A 421 -16.79 -11.92 14.95
CA PHE A 421 -17.30 -12.51 16.17
C PHE A 421 -18.07 -13.81 15.85
N ARG A 422 -17.86 -14.82 16.69
CA ARG A 422 -18.55 -16.11 16.63
C ARG A 422 -19.02 -16.49 18.00
N GLU A 423 -20.34 -16.54 18.18
CA GLU A 423 -20.96 -16.90 19.45
C GLU A 423 -20.77 -18.39 19.75
N ASP A 424 -20.90 -19.23 18.70
CA ASP A 424 -20.71 -20.69 18.80
C ASP A 424 -19.34 -21.09 19.37
N TYR A 425 -18.29 -20.33 19.07
CA TYR A 425 -16.96 -20.55 19.59
C TYR A 425 -16.88 -20.41 21.12
N TYR A 426 -17.55 -19.43 21.70
CA TYR A 426 -17.59 -19.21 23.13
C TYR A 426 -18.54 -20.17 23.84
N GLU A 427 -19.68 -20.47 23.22
CA GLU A 427 -20.65 -21.40 23.81
C GLU A 427 -20.19 -22.85 23.76
N ALA A 428 -19.41 -23.26 22.75
CA ALA A 428 -18.80 -24.59 22.72
C ALA A 428 -17.88 -24.86 23.93
N ALA A 429 -17.17 -23.81 24.42
CA ALA A 429 -16.33 -23.92 25.61
C ALA A 429 -17.09 -24.04 26.93
N LYS A 430 -18.44 -23.83 26.92
CA LYS A 430 -19.32 -23.90 28.09
C LYS A 430 -20.14 -25.19 28.14
N GLU A 431 -19.80 -26.21 27.36
CA GLU A 431 -20.52 -27.49 27.30
C GLU A 431 -20.69 -28.07 28.70
N PRO A 432 -21.95 -28.27 29.20
CA PRO A 432 -22.22 -28.85 30.49
C PRO A 432 -21.86 -30.33 30.53
N LYS A 433 -21.68 -30.88 31.73
CA LYS A 433 -21.53 -32.31 31.87
C LYS A 433 -22.82 -33.03 31.44
N VAL A 434 -22.66 -34.15 30.75
CA VAL A 434 -23.81 -34.96 30.25
C VAL A 434 -24.74 -35.44 31.37
N GLU A 435 -24.22 -35.51 32.59
CA GLU A 435 -24.97 -35.88 33.81
C GLU A 435 -26.04 -34.82 34.20
N ASP A 436 -25.87 -33.57 33.79
CA ASP A 436 -26.86 -32.52 33.99
C ASP A 436 -27.75 -32.43 32.72
N GLU A 437 -28.66 -33.35 32.58
CA GLU A 437 -29.53 -33.47 31.37
C GLU A 437 -30.26 -32.21 31.02
N ALA A 438 -30.76 -31.42 32.00
CA ALA A 438 -31.50 -30.18 31.73
C ALA A 438 -30.58 -29.08 31.19
N ALA A 439 -29.38 -28.90 31.80
CA ALA A 439 -28.40 -27.93 31.35
C ALA A 439 -27.82 -28.31 29.98
N TYR A 440 -27.59 -29.61 29.74
CA TYR A 440 -27.12 -30.11 28.45
C TYR A 440 -28.13 -29.94 27.34
N ALA A 441 -29.40 -30.20 27.59
CA ALA A 441 -30.51 -30.00 26.62
C ALA A 441 -30.64 -28.52 26.22
N ALA A 442 -30.62 -27.61 27.21
CA ALA A 442 -30.70 -26.17 26.97
C ALA A 442 -29.49 -25.65 26.19
N TRP A 443 -28.28 -26.13 26.54
CA TRP A 443 -27.04 -25.77 25.81
C TRP A 443 -27.09 -26.27 24.37
N ARG A 444 -27.57 -27.50 24.15
CA ARG A 444 -27.68 -28.08 22.81
C ARG A 444 -28.67 -27.32 21.94
N GLU A 445 -29.83 -26.96 22.46
CA GLU A 445 -30.81 -26.13 21.75
C GLU A 445 -30.21 -24.76 21.36
N ASN A 446 -29.47 -24.13 22.29
CA ASN A 446 -28.78 -22.88 21.98
C ASN A 446 -27.71 -23.07 20.90
N MET A 447 -26.89 -24.14 21.00
CA MET A 447 -25.86 -24.47 20.01
C MET A 447 -26.47 -24.70 18.61
N ASP A 448 -27.56 -25.43 18.50
CA ASP A 448 -28.27 -25.67 17.22
C ASP A 448 -28.74 -24.36 16.57
N ARG A 449 -29.09 -23.35 17.37
CA ARG A 449 -29.49 -22.03 16.90
C ARG A 449 -28.33 -21.19 16.40
N ILE A 450 -27.14 -21.26 17.03
CA ILE A 450 -25.99 -20.37 16.76
C ILE A 450 -24.87 -21.04 15.96
N TYR A 451 -24.86 -22.35 15.85
CA TYR A 451 -23.79 -23.11 15.19
C TYR A 451 -23.59 -22.69 13.75
N GLY A 452 -22.33 -22.48 13.39
CA GLY A 452 -21.94 -22.05 12.02
C GLY A 452 -22.39 -20.63 11.65
N LYS A 453 -22.87 -19.84 12.62
CA LYS A 453 -23.19 -18.41 12.42
C LYS A 453 -22.02 -17.56 12.90
N ALA A 454 -21.71 -16.53 12.11
CA ALA A 454 -20.71 -15.53 12.41
C ALA A 454 -21.28 -14.13 12.22
N GLU A 455 -20.71 -13.16 12.91
CA GLU A 455 -21.02 -11.75 12.73
C GLU A 455 -19.77 -11.00 12.26
N VAL A 456 -19.91 -10.17 11.23
CA VAL A 456 -18.95 -9.13 10.90
C VAL A 456 -19.54 -7.79 11.35
N ILE A 457 -18.88 -7.16 12.31
CA ILE A 457 -19.30 -5.90 12.91
C ILE A 457 -18.49 -4.78 12.27
N VAL A 458 -19.12 -3.97 11.43
CA VAL A 458 -18.52 -2.75 10.89
C VAL A 458 -18.65 -1.67 11.96
N ALA A 459 -17.57 -1.50 12.75
CA ALA A 459 -17.57 -0.60 13.91
C ALA A 459 -17.15 0.83 13.54
N LYS A 460 -16.38 0.99 12.45
CA LYS A 460 -16.01 2.29 11.89
C LYS A 460 -16.08 2.22 10.36
N GLN A 461 -16.63 3.25 9.76
CA GLN A 461 -16.65 3.46 8.30
C GLN A 461 -16.70 4.98 8.03
N ARG A 462 -15.68 5.52 7.35
CA ARG A 462 -15.61 6.98 7.07
C ARG A 462 -16.65 7.44 6.06
N HIS A 463 -17.00 6.58 5.10
CA HIS A 463 -17.84 6.92 3.97
C HIS A 463 -19.18 6.16 3.96
N GLY A 464 -19.61 5.65 5.13
CA GLY A 464 -20.86 4.90 5.22
C GLY A 464 -21.30 4.68 6.67
N SER A 465 -22.38 3.90 6.83
CA SER A 465 -22.93 3.60 8.14
C SER A 465 -22.27 2.38 8.78
N THR A 466 -22.11 2.40 10.09
CA THR A 466 -21.73 1.22 10.90
C THR A 466 -22.88 0.19 10.95
N GLY A 467 -22.61 -1.02 11.39
CA GLY A 467 -23.65 -2.05 11.53
C GLY A 467 -23.10 -3.45 11.67
N ARG A 468 -23.98 -4.43 11.73
CA ARG A 468 -23.66 -5.84 11.89
C ARG A 468 -24.17 -6.63 10.69
N ILE A 469 -23.36 -7.57 10.22
CA ILE A 469 -23.66 -8.45 9.10
C ILE A 469 -23.59 -9.86 9.63
N ARG A 470 -24.68 -10.62 9.50
CA ARG A 470 -24.73 -12.04 9.83
C ARG A 470 -24.25 -12.86 8.65
N MET A 471 -23.40 -13.83 8.90
CA MET A 471 -22.80 -14.69 7.89
C MET A 471 -22.85 -16.14 8.33
N LYS A 472 -22.76 -17.05 7.38
CA LYS A 472 -22.49 -18.46 7.62
C LYS A 472 -20.98 -18.67 7.68
N PHE A 473 -20.50 -19.46 8.64
CA PHE A 473 -19.13 -19.92 8.73
C PHE A 473 -19.08 -21.45 8.72
N ASP A 474 -18.46 -22.02 7.71
CA ASP A 474 -18.17 -23.46 7.65
C ASP A 474 -16.77 -23.72 8.19
N ALA A 475 -16.69 -24.25 9.39
CA ALA A 475 -15.42 -24.51 10.06
C ALA A 475 -14.58 -25.62 9.38
N LYS A 476 -15.22 -26.56 8.65
CA LYS A 476 -14.51 -27.68 8.00
C LYS A 476 -13.63 -27.21 6.87
N ILE A 477 -14.12 -26.26 6.09
CA ILE A 477 -13.42 -25.68 4.93
C ILE A 477 -13.01 -24.20 5.16
N THR A 478 -13.20 -23.71 6.39
CA THR A 478 -12.87 -22.33 6.83
C THR A 478 -13.46 -21.23 5.94
N ARG A 479 -14.70 -21.41 5.49
CA ARG A 479 -15.37 -20.53 4.54
C ARG A 479 -16.43 -19.66 5.20
N PHE A 480 -16.37 -18.34 4.90
CA PHE A 480 -17.45 -17.40 5.14
C PHE A 480 -18.32 -17.26 3.89
N SER A 481 -19.62 -17.18 4.06
CA SER A 481 -20.60 -16.96 2.98
C SER A 481 -21.81 -16.21 3.49
N ASP A 482 -22.60 -15.67 2.58
CA ASP A 482 -23.90 -15.09 2.94
C ASP A 482 -24.77 -16.12 3.66
N LEU A 483 -25.47 -15.67 4.69
CA LEU A 483 -26.51 -16.48 5.33
C LEU A 483 -27.68 -16.55 4.34
N ALA A 484 -28.14 -17.75 3.99
CA ALA A 484 -29.37 -17.89 3.22
C ALA A 484 -30.51 -17.30 4.03
N GLU A 485 -31.17 -16.28 3.51
CA GLU A 485 -32.38 -15.72 4.14
C GLU A 485 -33.48 -16.79 4.09
N ASP A 486 -33.87 -17.27 5.25
CA ASP A 486 -35.15 -17.98 5.39
C ASP A 486 -36.27 -16.93 5.26
N GLY A 487 -36.79 -16.73 4.02
CA GLY A 487 -37.98 -15.96 3.73
C GLY A 487 -37.83 -14.44 3.89
N TYR A 488 -38.15 -13.72 2.83
CA TYR A 488 -38.31 -12.27 2.82
C TYR A 488 -39.20 -11.80 3.97
N GLU A 489 -38.66 -11.21 5.02
CA GLU A 489 -39.39 -10.23 5.82
C GLU A 489 -38.97 -8.85 5.30
N ASP A 490 -39.91 -8.27 4.56
CA ASP A 490 -39.91 -6.91 4.04
C ASP A 490 -39.81 -5.94 5.23
N MET A 491 -38.63 -5.45 5.54
CA MET A 491 -38.49 -4.33 6.47
C MET A 491 -38.62 -3.02 5.68
N SER A 492 -39.90 -2.61 5.52
CA SER A 492 -40.26 -1.24 5.15
C SER A 492 -39.58 -0.26 6.13
N TYR A 493 -38.77 0.64 5.59
CA TYR A 493 -38.24 1.79 6.30
C TYR A 493 -39.38 2.81 6.49
N GLU A 494 -39.74 3.12 7.71
CA GLU A 494 -40.27 4.41 8.15
C GLU A 494 -39.13 5.33 8.62
#